data_6e3027095fe152893d725819d9b57eb4
#
_entry.id   6e3027095fe152893d725819d9b57eb4
#
_cell.length_a   1.000
_cell.length_b   1.000
_cell.length_c   1.000
_cell.angle_alpha   90.00
_cell.angle_beta   90.00
_cell.angle_gamma   90.00
#
_symmetry.space_group_name_H-M   'P 1'
#
loop_
_entity.id
_entity.type
_entity.pdbx_description
1 polymer ?
#
loop_
_entity_poly.entity_id
_entity_poly.type
_entity_poly.pdbx_seq_one_letter_code
_entity_poly.pdbx_strand_id
1 'polypeptide(L)'
;MPGNCVLVRRPVDIDRALLMQTATAGLTDLEARVLAARGAGPVTHTLPGLLGVYLTDIERGALRLQQAILKHEQIVVIADYDCDGATSCAVAVAGLRALGGTVGYVVPDRMVHGYGISPSVVDLARERYPHARVLMTVDNGILGHSGITHAANLGLDVVVTDHHLPGDSLPLDAVAVIDPSRDDDISGLNKLAGVGVALWLVVATKKMLAQFGHETPALNFLLPYVAIGTVADMVPLDAANRILVAVGLDRMRTGQAPVGVEALIKESGAISSYLTTQDIGFGIGPRINAAGRLETMDAGIDLLLATDPKEARRLARLLTETNEQRKRLQKEATDDVSGMLDFAFTEDMRAIVRGSPDWHPGIVGLVASRLKENFHRPSFVFSLADGYAKGSGRSIPGFQLKDALEEVARRCPGVLAKFGGHAMAAGATLTSAEALAQFEVVFTEVAKERISEEMLNSVLHSDGPMPNLPLDAAARLLRHPWGQGFEAPAFDDSAIIDSVKAMGQGGLHWKVEARIGGRVGKTTVVLFNQPEPTLGQEVQLYLQPGLNTWQGRTSVQWLGRVLH
;
A
#
# COMPACT_ATOMS: atom_id res chain seq x y z
N MET A 1 18.66 -4.13 19.56
CA MET A 1 17.51 -4.81 20.21
C MET A 1 16.26 -4.12 19.74
N PRO A 2 15.18 -4.77 19.30
CA PRO A 2 13.94 -4.06 19.01
C PRO A 2 13.47 -3.39 20.30
N GLY A 3 12.90 -2.18 20.19
CA GLY A 3 12.32 -1.47 21.33
C GLY A 3 11.33 -2.35 22.10
N ASN A 4 11.12 -2.06 23.38
CA ASN A 4 10.20 -2.81 24.22
C ASN A 4 8.84 -2.95 23.52
N CYS A 5 8.33 -4.20 23.44
CA CYS A 5 7.02 -4.47 22.88
C CYS A 5 6.00 -4.58 24.00
N VAL A 6 4.96 -3.78 23.94
CA VAL A 6 3.83 -3.87 24.87
C VAL A 6 2.72 -4.68 24.22
N LEU A 7 2.33 -5.79 24.84
CA LEU A 7 1.20 -6.60 24.41
C LEU A 7 -0.10 -6.05 24.98
N VAL A 8 -1.06 -5.78 24.11
CA VAL A 8 -2.40 -5.31 24.50
C VAL A 8 -3.44 -6.24 23.89
N ARG A 9 -4.26 -6.87 24.71
CA ARG A 9 -5.41 -7.65 24.25
C ARG A 9 -6.55 -6.73 23.86
N ARG A 10 -7.08 -6.91 22.64
CA ARG A 10 -8.24 -6.14 22.18
C ARG A 10 -9.47 -6.48 23.01
N PRO A 11 -10.22 -5.48 23.47
CA PRO A 11 -11.54 -5.73 24.04
C PRO A 11 -12.48 -6.26 22.95
N VAL A 12 -13.30 -7.25 23.29
CA VAL A 12 -14.31 -7.80 22.40
C VAL A 12 -15.67 -7.25 22.78
N ASP A 13 -16.33 -6.59 21.82
CA ASP A 13 -17.73 -6.21 21.91
C ASP A 13 -18.60 -7.46 21.63
N ILE A 14 -19.07 -8.10 22.70
CA ILE A 14 -19.81 -9.37 22.63
C ILE A 14 -21.16 -9.17 21.94
N ASP A 15 -21.86 -8.07 22.21
CA ASP A 15 -23.18 -7.80 21.60
C ASP A 15 -23.03 -7.60 20.10
N ARG A 16 -22.00 -6.89 19.66
CA ARG A 16 -21.67 -6.71 18.25
C ARG A 16 -21.27 -8.04 17.58
N ALA A 17 -20.48 -8.87 18.25
CA ALA A 17 -20.11 -10.19 17.73
C ALA A 17 -21.35 -11.07 17.53
N LEU A 18 -22.27 -11.11 18.48
CA LEU A 18 -23.54 -11.84 18.40
C LEU A 18 -24.44 -11.31 17.28
N LEU A 19 -24.54 -9.98 17.15
CA LEU A 19 -25.26 -9.34 16.05
C LEU A 19 -24.69 -9.75 14.67
N MET A 20 -23.38 -9.79 14.54
CA MET A 20 -22.73 -10.22 13.31
C MET A 20 -23.01 -11.68 12.96
N GLN A 21 -22.96 -12.58 13.95
CA GLN A 21 -23.28 -14.00 13.76
C GLN A 21 -24.73 -14.20 13.28
N THR A 22 -25.67 -13.46 13.85
CA THR A 22 -27.09 -13.55 13.48
C THR A 22 -27.37 -12.94 12.10
N ALA A 23 -26.63 -11.88 11.72
CA ALA A 23 -26.81 -11.18 10.44
C ALA A 23 -26.08 -11.85 9.27
N THR A 24 -25.03 -12.67 9.56
CA THR A 24 -24.17 -13.26 8.53
C THR A 24 -24.14 -14.79 8.67
N ALA A 25 -24.88 -15.48 7.83
CA ALA A 25 -24.93 -16.94 7.84
C ALA A 25 -23.54 -17.56 7.64
N GLY A 26 -23.19 -18.50 8.53
CA GLY A 26 -21.92 -19.25 8.47
C GLY A 26 -20.72 -18.56 9.12
N LEU A 27 -20.88 -17.37 9.69
CA LEU A 27 -19.84 -16.72 10.46
C LEU A 27 -19.62 -17.47 11.79
N THR A 28 -18.40 -17.90 12.06
CA THR A 28 -18.06 -18.60 13.31
C THR A 28 -17.95 -17.61 14.48
N ASP A 29 -18.02 -18.13 15.73
CA ASP A 29 -17.82 -17.30 16.94
C ASP A 29 -16.45 -16.61 16.93
N LEU A 30 -15.39 -17.33 16.57
CA LEU A 30 -14.04 -16.77 16.48
C LEU A 30 -13.98 -15.61 15.45
N GLU A 31 -14.50 -15.82 14.24
CA GLU A 31 -14.53 -14.78 13.20
C GLU A 31 -15.31 -13.55 13.67
N ALA A 32 -16.49 -13.75 14.25
CA ALA A 32 -17.33 -12.66 14.74
C ALA A 32 -16.63 -11.84 15.84
N ARG A 33 -15.99 -12.49 16.79
CA ARG A 33 -15.26 -11.84 17.88
C ARG A 33 -14.05 -11.05 17.35
N VAL A 34 -13.26 -11.66 16.47
CA VAL A 34 -12.08 -11.00 15.86
C VAL A 34 -12.49 -9.76 15.04
N LEU A 35 -13.57 -9.85 14.29
CA LEU A 35 -14.11 -8.74 13.51
C LEU A 35 -14.69 -7.64 14.42
N ALA A 36 -15.48 -8.02 15.42
CA ALA A 36 -16.08 -7.08 16.36
C ALA A 36 -15.04 -6.31 17.18
N ALA A 37 -13.93 -6.98 17.58
CA ALA A 37 -12.80 -6.35 18.27
C ALA A 37 -12.10 -5.24 17.44
N ARG A 38 -12.35 -5.20 16.14
CA ARG A 38 -11.89 -4.14 15.22
C ARG A 38 -12.98 -3.14 14.84
N GLY A 39 -14.09 -3.15 15.58
CA GLY A 39 -15.22 -2.26 15.31
C GLY A 39 -16.04 -2.61 14.06
N ALA A 40 -15.78 -3.77 13.41
CA ALA A 40 -16.63 -4.20 12.30
C ALA A 40 -18.05 -4.50 12.80
N GLY A 41 -19.03 -4.13 11.97
CA GLY A 41 -20.43 -4.48 12.14
C GLY A 41 -20.91 -5.37 10.98
N PRO A 42 -22.20 -5.76 10.98
CA PRO A 42 -22.79 -6.41 9.83
C PRO A 42 -22.58 -5.61 8.56
N VAL A 43 -22.37 -6.30 7.44
CA VAL A 43 -22.23 -5.63 6.13
C VAL A 43 -23.56 -4.98 5.76
N THR A 44 -23.61 -3.67 5.79
CA THR A 44 -24.83 -2.89 5.53
C THR A 44 -24.98 -2.48 4.07
N HIS A 45 -23.90 -2.52 3.31
CA HIS A 45 -23.91 -2.13 1.89
C HIS A 45 -23.48 -3.30 1.00
N THR A 46 -24.21 -3.49 -0.09
CA THR A 46 -23.76 -4.30 -1.23
C THR A 46 -22.83 -3.47 -2.12
N LEU A 47 -22.03 -4.12 -2.95
CA LEU A 47 -21.18 -3.39 -3.91
C LEU A 47 -21.98 -2.43 -4.82
N PRO A 48 -23.15 -2.80 -5.39
CA PRO A 48 -23.98 -1.85 -6.14
C PRO A 48 -24.48 -0.68 -5.32
N GLY A 49 -24.85 -0.89 -4.06
CA GLY A 49 -25.25 0.18 -3.14
C GLY A 49 -24.10 1.13 -2.82
N LEU A 50 -22.91 0.58 -2.58
CA LEU A 50 -21.69 1.36 -2.36
C LEU A 50 -21.34 2.21 -3.59
N LEU A 51 -21.33 1.62 -4.79
CA LEU A 51 -21.05 2.33 -6.05
C LEU A 51 -22.19 3.29 -6.47
N GLY A 52 -23.24 3.39 -5.69
CA GLY A 52 -24.31 4.39 -5.79
C GLY A 52 -24.05 5.66 -5.01
N VAL A 53 -23.06 5.67 -4.10
CA VAL A 53 -22.71 6.85 -3.32
C VAL A 53 -22.14 7.93 -4.24
N TYR A 54 -22.63 9.17 -4.07
CA TYR A 54 -22.23 10.32 -4.88
C TYR A 54 -20.89 10.87 -4.37
N LEU A 55 -19.98 11.11 -5.31
CA LEU A 55 -18.75 11.91 -5.09
C LEU A 55 -18.92 13.28 -5.71
N THR A 56 -18.38 14.30 -5.10
CA THR A 56 -18.42 15.65 -5.63
C THR A 56 -17.79 15.71 -7.03
N ASP A 57 -18.42 16.45 -7.95
CA ASP A 57 -18.04 16.59 -9.37
C ASP A 57 -18.14 15.29 -10.23
N ILE A 58 -18.59 14.16 -9.69
CA ILE A 58 -18.61 12.88 -10.42
C ILE A 58 -19.45 12.95 -11.71
N GLU A 59 -20.59 13.65 -11.67
CA GLU A 59 -21.47 13.79 -12.84
C GLU A 59 -20.85 14.66 -13.93
N ARG A 60 -20.13 15.72 -13.55
CA ARG A 60 -19.41 16.60 -14.51
C ARG A 60 -18.31 15.81 -15.24
N GLY A 61 -17.51 15.05 -14.49
CA GLY A 61 -16.48 14.18 -15.04
C GLY A 61 -17.07 13.10 -15.96
N ALA A 62 -18.12 12.40 -15.48
CA ALA A 62 -18.80 11.34 -16.25
C ALA A 62 -19.43 11.89 -17.54
N LEU A 63 -20.06 13.06 -17.49
CA LEU A 63 -20.63 13.73 -18.67
C LEU A 63 -19.55 14.06 -19.69
N ARG A 64 -18.40 14.61 -19.24
CA ARG A 64 -17.30 14.92 -20.16
C ARG A 64 -16.72 13.69 -20.83
N LEU A 65 -16.52 12.59 -20.08
CA LEU A 65 -16.04 11.32 -20.63
C LEU A 65 -17.07 10.68 -21.58
N GLN A 66 -18.36 10.70 -21.23
CA GLN A 66 -19.44 10.25 -22.09
C GLN A 66 -19.44 11.01 -23.43
N GLN A 67 -19.30 12.34 -23.41
CA GLN A 67 -19.20 13.16 -24.62
C GLN A 67 -17.97 12.78 -25.46
N ALA A 68 -16.82 12.54 -24.83
CA ALA A 68 -15.62 12.10 -25.53
C ALA A 68 -15.83 10.75 -26.23
N ILE A 69 -16.46 9.79 -25.53
CA ILE A 69 -16.76 8.48 -26.10
C ILE A 69 -17.69 8.60 -27.32
N LEU A 70 -18.78 9.36 -27.19
CA LEU A 70 -19.76 9.52 -28.27
C LEU A 70 -19.23 10.28 -29.48
N LYS A 71 -18.28 11.20 -29.27
CA LYS A 71 -17.65 11.97 -30.34
C LYS A 71 -16.35 11.32 -30.85
N HIS A 72 -15.98 10.13 -30.35
CA HIS A 72 -14.71 9.46 -30.65
C HIS A 72 -13.47 10.34 -30.39
N GLU A 73 -13.53 11.19 -29.37
CA GLU A 73 -12.40 12.01 -28.95
C GLU A 73 -11.36 11.15 -28.25
N GLN A 74 -10.06 11.43 -28.51
CA GLN A 74 -8.97 10.74 -27.82
C GLN A 74 -8.88 11.18 -26.36
N ILE A 75 -8.99 10.22 -25.45
CA ILE A 75 -8.77 10.36 -24.01
C ILE A 75 -7.36 9.87 -23.69
N VAL A 76 -6.60 10.60 -22.87
CA VAL A 76 -5.29 10.18 -22.38
C VAL A 76 -5.30 10.16 -20.85
N VAL A 77 -5.03 9.01 -20.27
CA VAL A 77 -4.91 8.82 -18.81
C VAL A 77 -3.50 9.19 -18.39
N ILE A 78 -3.35 10.10 -17.42
CA ILE A 78 -2.08 10.45 -16.78
C ILE A 78 -2.04 9.76 -15.42
N ALA A 79 -1.20 8.75 -15.28
CA ALA A 79 -1.10 7.91 -14.09
C ALA A 79 0.05 8.35 -13.16
N ASP A 80 -0.04 8.00 -11.88
CA ASP A 80 1.13 7.99 -11.01
C ASP A 80 2.00 6.74 -11.27
N TYR A 81 3.24 6.76 -10.75
CA TYR A 81 4.29 5.76 -10.99
C TYR A 81 4.37 4.65 -9.94
N ASP A 82 3.35 4.47 -9.12
CA ASP A 82 3.28 3.39 -8.14
C ASP A 82 2.17 2.36 -8.46
N CYS A 83 1.92 1.42 -7.55
CA CYS A 83 0.96 0.35 -7.78
C CYS A 83 -0.49 0.87 -7.81
N ASP A 84 -0.84 1.88 -7.02
CA ASP A 84 -2.18 2.48 -7.05
C ASP A 84 -2.38 3.26 -8.35
N GLY A 85 -1.43 4.09 -8.75
CA GLY A 85 -1.44 4.78 -10.04
C GLY A 85 -1.53 3.83 -11.22
N ALA A 86 -0.75 2.73 -11.22
CA ALA A 86 -0.78 1.72 -12.28
C ALA A 86 -2.12 0.98 -12.36
N THR A 87 -2.69 0.58 -11.22
CA THR A 87 -4.00 -0.09 -11.18
C THR A 87 -5.15 0.87 -11.47
N SER A 88 -5.06 2.12 -11.06
CA SER A 88 -5.97 3.22 -11.42
C SER A 88 -5.98 3.44 -12.93
N CYS A 89 -4.79 3.46 -13.55
CA CYS A 89 -4.64 3.54 -15.00
C CYS A 89 -5.30 2.34 -15.69
N ALA A 90 -5.06 1.12 -15.20
CA ALA A 90 -5.67 -0.08 -15.75
C ALA A 90 -7.21 -0.04 -15.64
N VAL A 91 -7.77 0.42 -14.52
CA VAL A 91 -9.22 0.61 -14.34
C VAL A 91 -9.77 1.63 -15.32
N ALA A 92 -9.14 2.80 -15.44
CA ALA A 92 -9.58 3.87 -16.33
C ALA A 92 -9.49 3.44 -17.80
N VAL A 93 -8.32 2.95 -18.24
CA VAL A 93 -8.08 2.57 -19.64
C VAL A 93 -8.95 1.39 -20.05
N ALA A 94 -8.94 0.27 -19.29
CA ALA A 94 -9.71 -0.91 -19.64
C ALA A 94 -11.22 -0.66 -19.52
N GLY A 95 -11.65 0.08 -18.50
CA GLY A 95 -13.05 0.43 -18.29
C GLY A 95 -13.61 1.33 -19.40
N LEU A 96 -12.92 2.43 -19.71
CA LEU A 96 -13.38 3.36 -20.75
C LEU A 96 -13.27 2.75 -22.15
N ARG A 97 -12.26 1.90 -22.44
CA ARG A 97 -12.20 1.13 -23.70
C ARG A 97 -13.38 0.16 -23.82
N ALA A 98 -13.75 -0.53 -22.75
CA ALA A 98 -14.91 -1.40 -22.73
C ALA A 98 -16.24 -0.64 -22.98
N LEU A 99 -16.28 0.66 -22.63
CA LEU A 99 -17.39 1.57 -22.91
C LEU A 99 -17.34 2.20 -24.31
N GLY A 100 -16.37 1.82 -25.16
CA GLY A 100 -16.24 2.30 -26.53
C GLY A 100 -15.31 3.52 -26.69
N GLY A 101 -14.59 3.92 -25.66
CA GLY A 101 -13.66 5.05 -25.69
C GLY A 101 -12.35 4.77 -26.42
N THR A 102 -11.81 5.76 -27.12
CA THR A 102 -10.43 5.76 -27.65
C THR A 102 -9.51 6.28 -26.56
N VAL A 103 -8.79 5.35 -25.87
CA VAL A 103 -8.05 5.68 -24.65
C VAL A 103 -6.59 5.25 -24.75
N GLY A 104 -5.68 6.20 -24.52
CA GLY A 104 -4.27 5.97 -24.29
C GLY A 104 -3.86 6.32 -22.87
N TYR A 105 -2.58 6.15 -22.53
CA TYR A 105 -2.06 6.55 -21.23
C TYR A 105 -0.63 7.08 -21.31
N VAL A 106 -0.25 7.85 -20.29
CA VAL A 106 1.10 8.35 -20.06
C VAL A 106 1.42 8.21 -18.58
N VAL A 107 2.63 7.75 -18.30
CA VAL A 107 3.19 7.74 -16.94
C VAL A 107 4.40 8.67 -16.91
N PRO A 108 4.47 9.64 -16.00
CA PRO A 108 5.66 10.45 -15.83
C PRO A 108 6.82 9.62 -15.29
N ASP A 109 8.02 9.83 -15.84
CA ASP A 109 9.23 9.34 -15.20
C ASP A 109 9.50 10.16 -13.93
N ARG A 110 9.53 9.48 -12.78
CA ARG A 110 9.75 10.09 -11.47
C ARG A 110 11.03 10.93 -11.38
N MET A 111 12.08 10.49 -12.09
CA MET A 111 13.39 11.15 -12.03
C MET A 111 13.45 12.38 -12.93
N VAL A 112 12.69 12.38 -14.02
CA VAL A 112 12.69 13.42 -15.06
C VAL A 112 11.58 14.44 -14.84
N HIS A 113 10.32 13.96 -14.65
CA HIS A 113 9.13 14.80 -14.67
C HIS A 113 8.61 15.13 -13.26
N GLY A 114 9.07 14.39 -12.23
CA GLY A 114 8.56 14.53 -10.87
C GLY A 114 7.24 13.82 -10.66
N TYR A 115 6.41 14.35 -9.77
CA TYR A 115 5.13 13.77 -9.37
C TYR A 115 3.96 14.47 -10.06
N GLY A 116 3.00 13.68 -10.56
CA GLY A 116 1.70 14.11 -11.03
C GLY A 116 1.72 14.89 -12.36
N ILE A 117 0.58 15.51 -12.66
CA ILE A 117 0.42 16.32 -13.86
C ILE A 117 1.19 17.64 -13.76
N SER A 118 2.18 17.82 -14.63
CA SER A 118 2.97 19.05 -14.79
C SER A 118 2.91 19.52 -16.25
N PRO A 119 3.34 20.76 -16.58
CA PRO A 119 3.43 21.19 -17.98
C PRO A 119 4.20 20.23 -18.87
N SER A 120 5.34 19.70 -18.41
CA SER A 120 6.15 18.73 -19.17
C SER A 120 5.44 17.39 -19.39
N VAL A 121 4.60 16.95 -18.46
CA VAL A 121 3.78 15.73 -18.61
C VAL A 121 2.64 15.95 -19.60
N VAL A 122 2.04 17.14 -19.61
CA VAL A 122 1.04 17.53 -20.62
C VAL A 122 1.65 17.57 -22.02
N ASP A 123 2.86 18.12 -22.15
CA ASP A 123 3.57 18.15 -23.43
C ASP A 123 3.92 16.73 -23.89
N LEU A 124 4.39 15.85 -23.01
CA LEU A 124 4.62 14.43 -23.28
C LEU A 124 3.32 13.72 -23.73
N ALA A 125 2.19 14.00 -23.10
CA ALA A 125 0.90 13.43 -23.49
C ALA A 125 0.50 13.88 -24.91
N ARG A 126 0.72 15.14 -25.27
CA ARG A 126 0.46 15.68 -26.61
C ARG A 126 1.42 15.12 -27.66
N GLU A 127 2.67 14.97 -27.33
CA GLU A 127 3.65 14.36 -28.24
C GLU A 127 3.26 12.91 -28.58
N ARG A 128 2.89 12.14 -27.55
CA ARG A 128 2.52 10.71 -27.71
C ARG A 128 1.12 10.56 -28.34
N TYR A 129 0.21 11.50 -28.08
CA TYR A 129 -1.18 11.51 -28.55
C TYR A 129 -1.58 12.88 -29.11
N PRO A 130 -1.17 13.22 -30.36
CA PRO A 130 -1.39 14.56 -30.94
C PRO A 130 -2.88 14.95 -31.10
N HIS A 131 -3.77 13.96 -31.09
CA HIS A 131 -5.22 14.16 -31.23
C HIS A 131 -5.97 14.13 -29.87
N ALA A 132 -5.26 14.13 -28.76
CA ALA A 132 -5.86 14.19 -27.43
C ALA A 132 -6.81 15.38 -27.30
N ARG A 133 -7.96 15.16 -26.66
CA ARG A 133 -8.95 16.19 -26.33
C ARG A 133 -9.24 16.22 -24.82
N VAL A 134 -9.11 15.07 -24.16
CA VAL A 134 -9.35 14.93 -22.73
C VAL A 134 -8.14 14.29 -22.08
N LEU A 135 -7.66 14.91 -21.03
CA LEU A 135 -6.72 14.30 -20.08
C LEU A 135 -7.50 13.88 -18.85
N MET A 136 -7.29 12.64 -18.40
CA MET A 136 -7.83 12.14 -17.15
C MET A 136 -6.66 11.79 -16.23
N THR A 137 -6.52 12.48 -15.10
CA THR A 137 -5.53 12.08 -14.10
C THR A 137 -6.09 10.97 -13.22
N VAL A 138 -5.25 10.05 -12.81
CA VAL A 138 -5.60 8.98 -11.87
C VAL A 138 -4.53 8.90 -10.79
N ASP A 139 -4.95 8.92 -9.52
CA ASP A 139 -4.07 8.90 -8.35
C ASP A 139 -3.11 10.11 -8.29
N ASN A 140 -3.48 11.18 -8.95
CA ASN A 140 -2.79 12.48 -8.91
C ASN A 140 -3.68 13.58 -9.49
N GLY A 141 -3.28 14.82 -9.29
CA GLY A 141 -3.88 15.97 -9.98
C GLY A 141 -4.47 17.01 -9.06
N ILE A 142 -4.84 16.69 -7.81
CA ILE A 142 -5.42 17.68 -6.86
C ILE A 142 -4.48 18.86 -6.59
N LEU A 143 -3.17 18.63 -6.67
CA LEU A 143 -2.12 19.65 -6.55
C LEU A 143 -1.52 20.07 -7.90
N GLY A 144 -2.08 19.61 -9.01
CA GLY A 144 -1.52 19.76 -10.36
C GLY A 144 -1.85 21.08 -11.06
N HIS A 145 -2.02 22.18 -10.32
CA HIS A 145 -2.48 23.48 -10.85
C HIS A 145 -1.77 23.92 -12.14
N SER A 146 -0.44 23.93 -12.14
CA SER A 146 0.35 24.41 -13.28
C SER A 146 0.18 23.54 -14.53
N GLY A 147 0.11 22.22 -14.37
CA GLY A 147 -0.11 21.28 -15.48
C GLY A 147 -1.54 21.41 -16.03
N ILE A 148 -2.53 21.54 -15.15
CA ILE A 148 -3.94 21.67 -15.53
C ILE A 148 -4.18 22.99 -16.26
N THR A 149 -3.64 24.12 -15.75
CA THR A 149 -3.69 25.41 -16.46
C THR A 149 -2.98 25.34 -17.80
N HIS A 150 -1.82 24.67 -17.88
CA HIS A 150 -1.13 24.49 -19.16
C HIS A 150 -1.97 23.67 -20.15
N ALA A 151 -2.60 22.59 -19.71
CA ALA A 151 -3.51 21.78 -20.54
C ALA A 151 -4.70 22.61 -21.06
N ALA A 152 -5.35 23.40 -20.20
CA ALA A 152 -6.46 24.26 -20.56
C ALA A 152 -6.03 25.32 -21.62
N ASN A 153 -4.85 25.93 -21.47
CA ASN A 153 -4.30 26.88 -22.44
C ASN A 153 -4.02 26.21 -23.81
N LEU A 154 -3.82 24.90 -23.84
CA LEU A 154 -3.67 24.11 -25.07
C LEU A 154 -5.00 23.59 -25.63
N GLY A 155 -6.13 23.94 -25.02
CA GLY A 155 -7.47 23.52 -25.43
C GLY A 155 -7.77 22.04 -25.09
N LEU A 156 -7.13 21.51 -24.05
CA LEU A 156 -7.39 20.18 -23.52
C LEU A 156 -8.27 20.27 -22.27
N ASP A 157 -9.31 19.48 -22.22
CA ASP A 157 -10.14 19.33 -21.01
C ASP A 157 -9.47 18.36 -20.03
N VAL A 158 -9.42 18.73 -18.74
CA VAL A 158 -8.84 17.89 -17.70
C VAL A 158 -9.92 17.41 -16.74
N VAL A 159 -9.98 16.09 -16.51
CA VAL A 159 -10.79 15.45 -15.47
C VAL A 159 -9.86 14.83 -14.45
N VAL A 160 -9.90 15.34 -13.23
CA VAL A 160 -9.04 14.88 -12.13
C VAL A 160 -9.75 13.78 -11.35
N THR A 161 -9.08 12.64 -11.13
CA THR A 161 -9.42 11.66 -10.07
C THR A 161 -8.23 11.48 -9.17
N ASP A 162 -8.42 11.80 -7.88
CA ASP A 162 -7.36 11.76 -6.87
C ASP A 162 -7.97 11.37 -5.51
N HIS A 163 -7.12 11.12 -4.52
CA HIS A 163 -7.51 10.84 -3.14
C HIS A 163 -6.58 11.52 -2.11
N HIS A 164 -5.59 12.23 -2.60
CA HIS A 164 -4.64 12.96 -1.76
C HIS A 164 -5.30 14.19 -1.13
N LEU A 165 -4.70 14.67 -0.04
CA LEU A 165 -5.19 15.90 0.59
C LEU A 165 -5.05 17.09 -0.34
N PRO A 166 -6.11 17.89 -0.50
CA PRO A 166 -6.05 19.12 -1.29
C PRO A 166 -5.06 20.13 -0.67
N GLY A 167 -4.53 21.03 -1.50
CA GLY A 167 -3.81 22.21 -1.05
C GLY A 167 -4.76 23.32 -0.61
N ASP A 168 -4.25 24.55 -0.60
CA ASP A 168 -5.02 25.76 -0.21
C ASP A 168 -6.17 26.06 -1.19
N SER A 169 -6.15 25.50 -2.39
CA SER A 169 -7.18 25.69 -3.41
C SER A 169 -7.26 24.49 -4.34
N LEU A 170 -8.41 24.33 -4.99
CA LEU A 170 -8.60 23.32 -6.04
C LEU A 170 -8.11 23.85 -7.41
N PRO A 171 -7.69 22.98 -8.35
CA PRO A 171 -7.31 23.37 -9.71
C PRO A 171 -8.55 23.77 -10.54
N LEU A 172 -8.88 25.07 -10.58
CA LEU A 172 -10.11 25.61 -11.15
C LEU A 172 -10.24 25.45 -12.67
N ASP A 173 -9.13 25.27 -13.39
CA ASP A 173 -9.13 25.04 -14.83
C ASP A 173 -9.51 23.59 -15.23
N ALA A 174 -9.66 22.70 -14.25
CA ALA A 174 -10.18 21.35 -14.49
C ALA A 174 -11.69 21.37 -14.76
N VAL A 175 -12.15 20.52 -15.69
CA VAL A 175 -13.58 20.31 -15.95
C VAL A 175 -14.28 19.72 -14.74
N ALA A 176 -13.61 18.78 -14.05
CA ALA A 176 -14.09 18.16 -12.82
C ALA A 176 -12.89 17.76 -11.94
N VAL A 177 -13.06 17.84 -10.63
CA VAL A 177 -12.09 17.39 -9.63
C VAL A 177 -12.82 16.42 -8.71
N ILE A 178 -12.65 15.12 -8.96
CA ILE A 178 -13.29 14.05 -8.19
C ILE A 178 -12.25 13.55 -7.17
N ASP A 179 -12.42 13.95 -5.93
CA ASP A 179 -11.54 13.60 -4.82
C ASP A 179 -12.37 13.59 -3.52
N PRO A 180 -12.54 12.43 -2.87
CA PRO A 180 -13.30 12.34 -1.63
C PRO A 180 -12.59 12.95 -0.41
N SER A 181 -11.35 13.41 -0.55
CA SER A 181 -10.59 14.12 0.51
C SER A 181 -10.82 15.63 0.51
N ARG A 182 -11.62 16.15 -0.44
CA ARG A 182 -12.03 17.56 -0.49
C ARG A 182 -12.92 17.90 0.69
N ASP A 183 -12.80 19.14 1.19
CA ASP A 183 -13.61 19.63 2.32
C ASP A 183 -15.12 19.68 2.01
N ASP A 184 -15.49 19.85 0.73
CA ASP A 184 -16.88 19.94 0.25
C ASP A 184 -17.45 18.57 -0.20
N ASP A 185 -16.69 17.48 -0.11
CA ASP A 185 -17.20 16.13 -0.37
C ASP A 185 -17.85 15.55 0.88
N ILE A 186 -19.11 15.18 0.75
CA ILE A 186 -19.92 14.63 1.85
C ILE A 186 -20.19 13.12 1.73
N SER A 187 -19.50 12.46 0.80
CA SER A 187 -19.70 11.01 0.54
C SER A 187 -19.34 10.11 1.72
N GLY A 188 -18.44 10.55 2.58
CA GLY A 188 -17.84 9.74 3.63
C GLY A 188 -16.83 8.71 3.11
N LEU A 189 -16.37 8.82 1.84
CA LEU A 189 -15.46 7.89 1.18
C LEU A 189 -14.01 8.40 1.15
N ASN A 190 -13.62 9.29 2.03
CA ASN A 190 -12.28 9.90 2.11
C ASN A 190 -11.14 8.93 2.47
N LYS A 191 -11.41 7.63 2.51
CA LYS A 191 -10.40 6.58 2.67
C LYS A 191 -10.22 5.72 1.41
N LEU A 192 -10.91 6.06 0.31
CA LEU A 192 -10.65 5.37 -0.96
C LEU A 192 -9.20 5.59 -1.40
N ALA A 193 -8.61 4.59 -2.02
CA ALA A 193 -7.39 4.73 -2.81
C ALA A 193 -7.73 5.33 -4.19
N GLY A 194 -6.74 5.85 -4.91
CA GLY A 194 -6.92 6.43 -6.24
C GLY A 194 -7.64 5.49 -7.20
N VAL A 195 -7.34 4.19 -7.16
CA VAL A 195 -8.02 3.16 -7.97
C VAL A 195 -9.51 3.06 -7.67
N GLY A 196 -9.92 3.28 -6.42
CA GLY A 196 -11.32 3.35 -6.04
C GLY A 196 -12.01 4.53 -6.70
N VAL A 197 -11.41 5.72 -6.62
CA VAL A 197 -11.97 6.94 -7.23
C VAL A 197 -12.08 6.78 -8.76
N ALA A 198 -11.06 6.23 -9.40
CA ALA A 198 -11.10 5.93 -10.84
C ALA A 198 -12.25 4.96 -11.20
N LEU A 199 -12.49 3.93 -10.37
CA LEU A 199 -13.62 3.01 -10.56
C LEU A 199 -14.96 3.77 -10.49
N TRP A 200 -15.14 4.66 -9.50
CA TRP A 200 -16.37 5.46 -9.38
C TRP A 200 -16.67 6.24 -10.64
N LEU A 201 -15.66 6.94 -11.19
CA LEU A 201 -15.85 7.73 -12.41
C LEU A 201 -16.17 6.85 -13.61
N VAL A 202 -15.51 5.70 -13.79
CA VAL A 202 -15.80 4.75 -14.88
C VAL A 202 -17.23 4.19 -14.75
N VAL A 203 -17.68 3.86 -13.54
CA VAL A 203 -19.04 3.39 -13.28
C VAL A 203 -20.08 4.50 -13.52
N ALA A 204 -19.78 5.74 -13.12
CA ALA A 204 -20.65 6.88 -13.38
C ALA A 204 -20.78 7.15 -14.90
N THR A 205 -19.66 7.09 -15.64
CA THR A 205 -19.64 7.20 -17.11
C THR A 205 -20.48 6.12 -17.77
N LYS A 206 -20.39 4.86 -17.29
CA LYS A 206 -21.26 3.78 -17.74
C LYS A 206 -22.74 4.10 -17.52
N LYS A 207 -23.11 4.56 -16.31
CA LYS A 207 -24.50 4.94 -15.99
C LYS A 207 -25.00 6.06 -16.92
N MET A 208 -24.15 7.05 -17.19
CA MET A 208 -24.45 8.16 -18.07
C MET A 208 -24.72 7.67 -19.51
N LEU A 209 -23.85 6.82 -20.06
CA LEU A 209 -24.04 6.22 -21.39
C LEU A 209 -25.34 5.41 -21.48
N ALA A 210 -25.67 4.62 -20.45
CA ALA A 210 -26.91 3.83 -20.40
C ALA A 210 -28.17 4.73 -20.40
N GLN A 211 -28.14 5.88 -19.71
CA GLN A 211 -29.23 6.87 -19.73
C GLN A 211 -29.48 7.45 -21.14
N PHE A 212 -28.46 7.50 -21.98
CA PHE A 212 -28.56 7.92 -23.39
C PHE A 212 -28.85 6.74 -24.35
N GLY A 213 -29.23 5.57 -23.83
CA GLY A 213 -29.66 4.43 -24.63
C GLY A 213 -28.52 3.56 -25.19
N HIS A 214 -27.27 3.75 -24.72
CA HIS A 214 -26.16 2.91 -25.13
C HIS A 214 -26.09 1.61 -24.31
N GLU A 215 -25.95 0.49 -24.98
CA GLU A 215 -25.63 -0.77 -24.31
C GLU A 215 -24.22 -0.70 -23.71
N THR A 216 -24.09 -1.09 -22.44
CA THR A 216 -22.83 -1.04 -21.73
C THR A 216 -22.49 -2.39 -21.09
N PRO A 217 -21.24 -2.86 -21.20
CA PRO A 217 -20.84 -4.16 -20.65
C PRO A 217 -20.79 -4.14 -19.12
N ALA A 218 -20.73 -5.33 -18.51
CA ALA A 218 -20.41 -5.47 -17.10
C ALA A 218 -18.93 -5.10 -16.85
N LEU A 219 -18.67 -4.32 -15.80
CA LEU A 219 -17.33 -3.83 -15.44
C LEU A 219 -16.70 -4.59 -14.27
N ASN A 220 -17.28 -5.72 -13.87
CA ASN A 220 -16.80 -6.49 -12.71
C ASN A 220 -15.36 -6.99 -12.87
N PHE A 221 -14.85 -7.11 -14.10
CA PHE A 221 -13.47 -7.49 -14.38
C PHE A 221 -12.44 -6.46 -13.89
N LEU A 222 -12.86 -5.25 -13.55
CA LEU A 222 -12.00 -4.20 -13.00
C LEU A 222 -11.70 -4.40 -11.50
N LEU A 223 -12.55 -5.12 -10.77
CA LEU A 223 -12.44 -5.26 -9.32
C LEU A 223 -11.14 -5.92 -8.81
N PRO A 224 -10.50 -6.85 -9.51
CA PRO A 224 -9.16 -7.32 -9.17
C PRO A 224 -8.11 -6.19 -9.12
N TYR A 225 -8.13 -5.25 -10.07
CA TYR A 225 -7.24 -4.09 -10.05
C TYR A 225 -7.50 -3.21 -8.82
N VAL A 226 -8.79 -2.97 -8.52
CA VAL A 226 -9.18 -2.17 -7.35
C VAL A 226 -8.69 -2.80 -6.05
N ALA A 227 -8.80 -4.11 -5.90
CA ALA A 227 -8.28 -4.81 -4.72
C ALA A 227 -6.75 -4.67 -4.60
N ILE A 228 -6.03 -4.77 -5.72
CA ILE A 228 -4.56 -4.67 -5.74
C ILE A 228 -4.12 -3.25 -5.35
N GLY A 229 -4.64 -2.20 -5.99
CA GLY A 229 -4.28 -0.81 -5.70
C GLY A 229 -4.63 -0.42 -4.28
N THR A 230 -5.87 -0.68 -3.82
CA THR A 230 -6.31 -0.36 -2.46
C THR A 230 -5.42 -0.98 -1.37
N VAL A 231 -5.00 -2.24 -1.55
CA VAL A 231 -4.11 -2.90 -0.57
C VAL A 231 -2.68 -2.38 -0.68
N ALA A 232 -2.20 -2.10 -1.90
CA ALA A 232 -0.83 -1.67 -2.13
C ALA A 232 -0.56 -0.22 -1.68
N ASP A 233 -1.56 0.65 -1.77
CA ASP A 233 -1.50 2.04 -1.31
C ASP A 233 -1.55 2.16 0.22
N MET A 234 -1.94 1.08 0.91
CA MET A 234 -2.02 1.04 2.37
C MET A 234 -3.03 2.02 2.98
N VAL A 235 -4.08 2.40 2.25
CA VAL A 235 -5.21 3.14 2.81
C VAL A 235 -5.92 2.32 3.90
N PRO A 236 -6.55 2.97 4.89
CA PRO A 236 -7.32 2.26 5.89
C PRO A 236 -8.40 1.38 5.26
N LEU A 237 -8.42 0.10 5.62
CA LEU A 237 -9.46 -0.84 5.18
C LEU A 237 -10.75 -0.63 6.00
N ASP A 238 -11.40 0.49 5.78
CA ASP A 238 -12.72 0.79 6.30
C ASP A 238 -13.81 -0.11 5.68
N ALA A 239 -15.08 0.14 5.98
CA ALA A 239 -16.16 -0.71 5.47
C ALA A 239 -16.23 -0.70 3.92
N ALA A 240 -16.01 0.45 3.28
CA ALA A 240 -16.06 0.58 1.82
C ALA A 240 -14.90 -0.16 1.16
N ASN A 241 -13.68 0.09 1.60
CA ASN A 241 -12.49 -0.55 1.07
C ASN A 241 -12.50 -2.06 1.29
N ARG A 242 -13.01 -2.55 2.45
CA ARG A 242 -13.18 -3.99 2.68
C ARG A 242 -14.14 -4.65 1.68
N ILE A 243 -15.23 -4.00 1.31
CA ILE A 243 -16.16 -4.51 0.30
C ILE A 243 -15.44 -4.63 -1.06
N LEU A 244 -14.76 -3.58 -1.50
CA LEU A 244 -14.02 -3.56 -2.77
C LEU A 244 -12.95 -4.64 -2.82
N VAL A 245 -12.12 -4.71 -1.78
CA VAL A 245 -11.02 -5.70 -1.67
C VAL A 245 -11.56 -7.12 -1.60
N ALA A 246 -12.62 -7.37 -0.81
CA ALA A 246 -13.23 -8.70 -0.70
C ALA A 246 -13.75 -9.21 -2.04
N VAL A 247 -14.47 -8.37 -2.78
CA VAL A 247 -15.03 -8.76 -4.10
C VAL A 247 -13.91 -8.96 -5.13
N GLY A 248 -12.89 -8.09 -5.14
CA GLY A 248 -11.74 -8.24 -6.03
C GLY A 248 -10.93 -9.52 -5.75
N LEU A 249 -10.66 -9.80 -4.48
CA LEU A 249 -10.01 -11.05 -4.04
C LEU A 249 -10.83 -12.30 -4.45
N ASP A 250 -12.16 -12.24 -4.27
CA ASP A 250 -13.01 -13.39 -4.62
C ASP A 250 -12.99 -13.69 -6.11
N ARG A 251 -12.96 -12.65 -6.95
CA ARG A 251 -12.79 -12.83 -8.40
C ARG A 251 -11.42 -13.43 -8.75
N MET A 252 -10.35 -12.99 -8.11
CA MET A 252 -9.02 -13.58 -8.30
C MET A 252 -8.98 -15.05 -7.86
N ARG A 253 -9.62 -15.38 -6.74
CA ARG A 253 -9.72 -16.77 -6.22
C ARG A 253 -10.49 -17.72 -7.14
N THR A 254 -11.46 -17.18 -7.87
CA THR A 254 -12.33 -17.96 -8.75
C THR A 254 -11.90 -17.96 -10.22
N GLY A 255 -10.68 -17.49 -10.52
CA GLY A 255 -10.13 -17.46 -11.89
C GLY A 255 -10.84 -16.46 -12.81
N GLN A 256 -11.38 -15.39 -12.25
CA GLN A 256 -12.07 -14.33 -13.00
C GLN A 256 -11.23 -13.03 -13.02
N ALA A 257 -9.93 -13.15 -12.80
CA ALA A 257 -9.00 -12.03 -12.88
C ALA A 257 -8.58 -11.77 -14.35
N PRO A 258 -8.22 -10.53 -14.70
CA PRO A 258 -7.59 -10.23 -15.97
C PRO A 258 -6.29 -11.02 -16.17
N VAL A 259 -5.95 -11.28 -17.45
CA VAL A 259 -4.81 -12.13 -17.83
C VAL A 259 -3.48 -11.69 -17.19
N GLY A 260 -3.23 -10.37 -17.13
CA GLY A 260 -2.04 -9.83 -16.48
C GLY A 260 -2.01 -10.06 -14.98
N VAL A 261 -3.14 -9.97 -14.31
CA VAL A 261 -3.27 -10.24 -12.86
C VAL A 261 -3.06 -11.74 -12.58
N GLU A 262 -3.62 -12.63 -13.41
CA GLU A 262 -3.38 -14.08 -13.28
C GLU A 262 -1.90 -14.43 -13.44
N ALA A 263 -1.21 -13.79 -14.39
CA ALA A 263 0.22 -13.96 -14.58
C ALA A 263 1.02 -13.51 -13.35
N LEU A 264 0.66 -12.37 -12.73
CA LEU A 264 1.28 -11.89 -11.48
C LEU A 264 1.05 -12.84 -10.30
N ILE A 265 -0.17 -13.33 -10.11
CA ILE A 265 -0.49 -14.30 -9.06
C ILE A 265 0.41 -15.54 -9.22
N LYS A 266 0.52 -16.06 -10.44
CA LYS A 266 1.35 -17.23 -10.72
C LYS A 266 2.84 -16.97 -10.46
N GLU A 267 3.40 -15.86 -10.91
CA GLU A 267 4.81 -15.49 -10.69
C GLU A 267 5.09 -15.14 -9.22
N SER A 268 4.08 -14.73 -8.44
CA SER A 268 4.24 -14.52 -7.01
C SER A 268 4.38 -15.81 -6.20
N GLY A 269 3.99 -16.95 -6.78
CA GLY A 269 3.93 -18.23 -6.11
C GLY A 269 2.70 -18.39 -5.20
N ALA A 270 1.79 -17.42 -5.17
CA ALA A 270 0.55 -17.51 -4.40
C ALA A 270 -0.40 -18.54 -5.02
N ILE A 271 -1.19 -19.18 -4.16
CA ILE A 271 -2.23 -20.13 -4.59
C ILE A 271 -3.53 -19.36 -4.72
N SER A 272 -4.05 -19.25 -5.93
CA SER A 272 -5.24 -18.44 -6.23
C SER A 272 -6.41 -18.72 -5.28
N SER A 273 -6.75 -19.98 -4.99
CA SER A 273 -7.87 -20.35 -4.11
C SER A 273 -7.74 -19.89 -2.65
N TYR A 274 -6.52 -19.61 -2.20
CA TYR A 274 -6.19 -19.14 -0.86
C TYR A 274 -5.65 -17.70 -0.81
N LEU A 275 -5.75 -16.97 -1.92
CA LEU A 275 -5.20 -15.63 -2.03
C LEU A 275 -5.74 -14.70 -0.94
N THR A 276 -4.85 -13.94 -0.32
CA THR A 276 -5.14 -13.01 0.77
C THR A 276 -4.63 -11.60 0.44
N THR A 277 -4.97 -10.63 1.28
CA THR A 277 -4.38 -9.28 1.19
C THR A 277 -2.86 -9.30 1.42
N GLN A 278 -2.33 -10.26 2.18
CA GLN A 278 -0.88 -10.42 2.35
C GLN A 278 -0.18 -10.79 1.03
N ASP A 279 -0.80 -11.65 0.23
CA ASP A 279 -0.26 -12.01 -1.08
C ASP A 279 -0.24 -10.80 -2.02
N ILE A 280 -1.24 -9.92 -1.92
CA ILE A 280 -1.25 -8.64 -2.65
C ILE A 280 -0.12 -7.75 -2.11
N GLY A 281 -0.09 -7.47 -0.82
CA GLY A 281 0.82 -6.50 -0.20
C GLY A 281 2.30 -6.91 -0.25
N PHE A 282 2.61 -8.21 -0.18
CA PHE A 282 3.99 -8.72 -0.16
C PHE A 282 4.40 -9.49 -1.41
N GLY A 283 3.44 -9.93 -2.22
CA GLY A 283 3.68 -10.69 -3.44
C GLY A 283 3.45 -9.86 -4.71
N ILE A 284 2.23 -9.41 -4.96
CA ILE A 284 1.80 -8.78 -6.21
C ILE A 284 2.21 -7.31 -6.27
N GLY A 285 1.78 -6.48 -5.32
CA GLY A 285 2.04 -5.04 -5.29
C GLY A 285 3.51 -4.67 -5.38
N PRO A 286 4.44 -5.32 -4.63
CA PRO A 286 5.86 -5.03 -4.72
C PRO A 286 6.49 -5.29 -6.10
N ARG A 287 5.95 -6.21 -6.90
CA ARG A 287 6.40 -6.45 -8.28
C ARG A 287 6.04 -5.29 -9.19
N ILE A 288 4.80 -4.81 -9.10
CA ILE A 288 4.35 -3.62 -9.84
C ILE A 288 5.18 -2.40 -9.40
N ASN A 289 5.27 -2.15 -8.11
CA ASN A 289 6.02 -1.02 -7.54
C ASN A 289 7.51 -1.01 -7.90
N ALA A 290 8.11 -2.16 -8.19
CA ALA A 290 9.52 -2.25 -8.54
C ALA A 290 9.82 -1.56 -9.89
N ALA A 291 8.91 -1.62 -10.85
CA ALA A 291 9.05 -0.91 -12.13
C ALA A 291 9.23 0.59 -11.91
N GLY A 292 8.31 1.27 -11.23
CA GLY A 292 8.38 2.71 -10.97
C GLY A 292 9.52 3.15 -10.02
N ARG A 293 10.32 2.23 -9.50
CA ARG A 293 11.48 2.53 -8.65
C ARG A 293 12.82 2.42 -9.35
N LEU A 294 12.96 1.48 -10.26
CA LEU A 294 14.21 1.15 -10.94
C LEU A 294 14.15 1.40 -12.46
N GLU A 295 12.94 1.44 -13.01
CA GLU A 295 12.65 1.62 -14.44
C GLU A 295 11.44 2.57 -14.60
N THR A 296 10.72 2.47 -15.72
CA THR A 296 9.45 3.16 -15.95
C THR A 296 8.26 2.25 -15.61
N MET A 297 7.16 2.83 -15.11
CA MET A 297 5.93 2.08 -14.77
C MET A 297 5.19 1.54 -16.01
N ASP A 298 5.58 1.91 -17.22
CA ASP A 298 4.94 1.43 -18.46
C ASP A 298 4.82 -0.11 -18.48
N ALA A 299 5.90 -0.84 -18.12
CA ALA A 299 5.86 -2.31 -18.07
C ALA A 299 4.82 -2.87 -17.07
N GLY A 300 4.59 -2.17 -15.96
CA GLY A 300 3.57 -2.53 -14.98
C GLY A 300 2.17 -2.36 -15.53
N ILE A 301 1.88 -1.23 -16.16
CA ILE A 301 0.58 -0.94 -16.78
C ILE A 301 0.34 -1.84 -17.99
N ASP A 302 1.34 -2.04 -18.85
CA ASP A 302 1.23 -2.92 -20.00
C ASP A 302 0.90 -4.36 -19.58
N LEU A 303 1.49 -4.84 -18.48
CA LEU A 303 1.13 -6.13 -17.91
C LEU A 303 -0.32 -6.17 -17.46
N LEU A 304 -0.78 -5.16 -16.71
CA LEU A 304 -2.17 -5.12 -16.22
C LEU A 304 -3.17 -5.06 -17.38
N LEU A 305 -2.84 -4.38 -18.48
CA LEU A 305 -3.67 -4.25 -19.68
C LEU A 305 -3.50 -5.40 -20.68
N ALA A 306 -2.55 -6.32 -20.47
CA ALA A 306 -2.25 -7.40 -21.40
C ALA A 306 -3.44 -8.35 -21.60
N THR A 307 -3.75 -8.65 -22.85
CA THR A 307 -4.78 -9.61 -23.26
C THR A 307 -4.20 -10.93 -23.78
N ASP A 308 -2.94 -10.92 -24.24
CA ASP A 308 -2.23 -12.14 -24.65
C ASP A 308 -1.53 -12.81 -23.45
N PRO A 309 -1.86 -14.08 -23.13
CA PRO A 309 -1.24 -14.80 -22.03
C PRO A 309 0.27 -15.01 -22.14
N LYS A 310 0.84 -14.98 -23.36
CA LYS A 310 2.30 -15.12 -23.55
C LYS A 310 3.00 -13.81 -23.17
N GLU A 311 2.46 -12.70 -23.62
CA GLU A 311 2.99 -11.38 -23.30
C GLU A 311 2.83 -11.07 -21.81
N ALA A 312 1.67 -11.37 -21.22
CA ALA A 312 1.45 -11.24 -19.77
C ALA A 312 2.48 -12.01 -18.95
N ARG A 313 2.79 -13.27 -19.34
CA ARG A 313 3.84 -14.04 -18.65
C ARG A 313 5.22 -13.42 -18.81
N ARG A 314 5.56 -12.91 -19.99
CA ARG A 314 6.84 -12.24 -20.24
C ARG A 314 7.01 -11.02 -19.34
N LEU A 315 6.00 -10.16 -19.29
CA LEU A 315 6.00 -8.95 -18.46
C LEU A 315 5.99 -9.26 -16.96
N ALA A 316 5.22 -10.26 -16.51
CA ALA A 316 5.21 -10.68 -15.11
C ALA A 316 6.58 -11.20 -14.64
N ARG A 317 7.33 -11.90 -15.49
CA ARG A 317 8.71 -12.32 -15.21
C ARG A 317 9.64 -11.12 -15.13
N LEU A 318 9.56 -10.19 -16.08
CA LEU A 318 10.34 -8.96 -16.05
C LEU A 318 10.14 -8.23 -14.72
N LEU A 319 8.88 -7.99 -14.29
CA LEU A 319 8.60 -7.35 -13.01
C LEU A 319 9.11 -8.16 -11.81
N THR A 320 9.11 -9.49 -11.90
CA THR A 320 9.67 -10.34 -10.84
C THR A 320 11.19 -10.15 -10.75
N GLU A 321 11.91 -10.14 -11.87
CA GLU A 321 13.35 -9.92 -11.93
C GLU A 321 13.74 -8.53 -11.41
N THR A 322 13.01 -7.49 -11.82
CA THR A 322 13.18 -6.12 -11.33
C THR A 322 12.92 -6.03 -9.81
N ASN A 323 11.90 -6.72 -9.31
CA ASN A 323 11.63 -6.77 -7.87
C ASN A 323 12.71 -7.51 -7.08
N GLU A 324 13.29 -8.59 -7.61
CA GLU A 324 14.41 -9.28 -6.97
C GLU A 324 15.67 -8.41 -6.96
N GLN A 325 15.92 -7.65 -8.03
CA GLN A 325 17.00 -6.65 -8.04
C GLN A 325 16.77 -5.58 -6.96
N ARG A 326 15.55 -5.03 -6.88
CA ARG A 326 15.19 -4.05 -5.84
C ARG A 326 15.40 -4.62 -4.44
N LYS A 327 15.01 -5.89 -4.18
CA LYS A 327 15.22 -6.56 -2.89
C LYS A 327 16.70 -6.69 -2.54
N ARG A 328 17.55 -7.03 -3.52
CA ARG A 328 19.01 -7.12 -3.31
C ARG A 328 19.58 -5.76 -2.90
N LEU A 329 19.31 -4.71 -3.69
CA LEU A 329 19.76 -3.36 -3.38
C LEU A 329 19.27 -2.87 -2.00
N GLN A 330 18.00 -3.15 -1.67
CA GLN A 330 17.44 -2.82 -0.36
C GLN A 330 18.15 -3.57 0.76
N LYS A 331 18.42 -4.86 0.57
CA LYS A 331 19.10 -5.70 1.57
C LYS A 331 20.52 -5.20 1.81
N GLU A 332 21.30 -4.99 0.76
CA GLU A 332 22.66 -4.46 0.83
C GLU A 332 22.70 -3.14 1.62
N ALA A 333 21.87 -2.15 1.24
CA ALA A 333 21.80 -0.89 1.95
C ALA A 333 21.31 -1.02 3.41
N THR A 334 20.40 -1.97 3.69
CA THR A 334 19.93 -2.21 5.06
C THR A 334 21.01 -2.88 5.91
N ASP A 335 21.74 -3.82 5.35
CA ASP A 335 22.84 -4.52 6.03
C ASP A 335 23.98 -3.55 6.33
N ASP A 336 24.31 -2.64 5.39
CA ASP A 336 25.30 -1.57 5.60
C ASP A 336 24.93 -0.68 6.80
N VAL A 337 23.68 -0.19 6.83
CA VAL A 337 23.23 0.66 7.96
C VAL A 337 23.20 -0.12 9.26
N SER A 338 22.73 -1.36 9.24
CA SER A 338 22.64 -2.21 10.44
C SER A 338 24.02 -2.47 11.01
N GLY A 339 25.01 -2.77 10.18
CA GLY A 339 26.41 -2.91 10.61
C GLY A 339 26.98 -1.64 11.24
N MET A 340 26.62 -0.44 10.73
CA MET A 340 27.01 0.84 11.35
C MET A 340 26.31 1.06 12.70
N LEU A 341 25.05 0.61 12.84
CA LEU A 341 24.24 0.80 14.05
C LEU A 341 24.58 -0.20 15.16
N ASP A 342 25.01 -1.41 14.83
CA ASP A 342 25.41 -2.42 15.83
C ASP A 342 26.48 -1.91 16.80
N PHE A 343 27.32 -0.97 16.35
CA PHE A 343 28.35 -0.31 17.17
C PHE A 343 27.93 1.05 17.74
N ALA A 344 26.91 1.69 17.20
CA ALA A 344 26.55 3.08 17.51
C ALA A 344 25.14 3.23 18.11
N PHE A 345 24.30 2.19 18.08
CA PHE A 345 22.95 2.27 18.61
C PHE A 345 22.96 2.32 20.14
N THR A 346 22.37 3.36 20.70
CA THR A 346 22.15 3.51 22.14
C THR A 346 20.66 3.64 22.43
N GLU A 347 20.22 3.27 23.63
CA GLU A 347 18.82 3.39 24.04
C GLU A 347 18.31 4.85 24.00
N ASP A 348 19.22 5.81 24.19
CA ASP A 348 18.94 7.25 24.13
C ASP A 348 18.75 7.78 22.70
N MET A 349 19.05 6.98 21.67
CA MET A 349 18.87 7.38 20.28
C MET A 349 17.38 7.51 19.97
N ARG A 350 16.95 8.70 19.55
CA ARG A 350 15.54 9.01 19.24
C ARG A 350 15.22 9.01 17.75
N ALA A 351 16.23 9.10 16.89
CA ALA A 351 16.09 9.08 15.45
C ALA A 351 17.30 8.43 14.79
N ILE A 352 17.14 7.95 13.57
CA ILE A 352 18.20 7.39 12.74
C ILE A 352 18.28 8.22 11.46
N VAL A 353 19.47 8.80 11.20
CA VAL A 353 19.75 9.51 9.94
C VAL A 353 21.02 8.92 9.34
N ARG A 354 20.92 8.44 8.08
CA ARG A 354 22.07 7.87 7.36
C ARG A 354 22.03 8.24 5.88
N GLY A 355 23.18 8.29 5.25
CA GLY A 355 23.32 8.55 3.83
C GLY A 355 24.55 7.88 3.24
N SER A 356 24.45 7.49 1.96
CA SER A 356 25.57 6.95 1.20
C SER A 356 25.45 7.33 -0.29
N PRO A 357 26.59 7.54 -0.97
CA PRO A 357 26.62 7.69 -2.42
C PRO A 357 26.27 6.41 -3.16
N ASP A 358 26.41 5.24 -2.52
CA ASP A 358 26.18 3.93 -3.12
C ASP A 358 24.72 3.52 -3.10
N TRP A 359 23.84 4.25 -2.39
CA TRP A 359 22.43 3.88 -2.29
C TRP A 359 21.59 4.51 -3.38
N HIS A 360 20.91 3.66 -4.12
CA HIS A 360 20.00 4.11 -5.19
C HIS A 360 18.83 4.92 -4.63
N PRO A 361 18.48 6.09 -5.20
CA PRO A 361 17.40 6.95 -4.69
C PRO A 361 16.02 6.28 -4.66
N GLY A 362 15.77 5.30 -5.53
CA GLY A 362 14.50 4.53 -5.55
C GLY A 362 14.29 3.60 -4.36
N ILE A 363 15.34 3.28 -3.56
CA ILE A 363 15.23 2.35 -2.42
C ILE A 363 15.34 3.02 -1.05
N VAL A 364 15.80 4.26 -0.93
CA VAL A 364 16.06 4.90 0.38
C VAL A 364 14.81 4.93 1.28
N GLY A 365 13.63 5.10 0.70
CA GLY A 365 12.37 5.04 1.45
C GLY A 365 12.04 3.63 1.99
N LEU A 366 12.46 2.58 1.31
CA LEU A 366 12.30 1.19 1.77
C LEU A 366 13.30 0.87 2.88
N VAL A 367 14.53 1.37 2.77
CA VAL A 367 15.54 1.25 3.82
C VAL A 367 15.08 1.99 5.08
N ALA A 368 14.58 3.24 4.95
CA ALA A 368 14.01 3.98 6.07
C ALA A 368 12.85 3.23 6.76
N SER A 369 11.96 2.61 5.97
CA SER A 369 10.89 1.77 6.52
C SER A 369 11.44 0.59 7.33
N ARG A 370 12.46 -0.09 6.79
CA ARG A 370 13.07 -1.24 7.46
C ARG A 370 13.78 -0.86 8.76
N LEU A 371 14.49 0.25 8.76
CA LEU A 371 15.12 0.77 9.98
C LEU A 371 14.08 1.14 11.03
N LYS A 372 13.02 1.84 10.63
CA LYS A 372 11.91 2.16 11.52
C LYS A 372 11.26 0.88 12.11
N GLU A 373 11.10 -0.18 11.32
CA GLU A 373 10.56 -1.47 11.80
C GLU A 373 11.51 -2.18 12.75
N ASN A 374 12.80 -2.21 12.43
CA ASN A 374 13.81 -2.92 13.23
C ASN A 374 14.09 -2.22 14.57
N PHE A 375 14.16 -0.89 14.57
CA PHE A 375 14.59 -0.11 15.73
C PHE A 375 13.47 0.67 16.43
N HIS A 376 12.29 0.72 15.85
CA HIS A 376 11.15 1.53 16.29
C HIS A 376 11.56 2.99 16.56
N ARG A 377 12.26 3.60 15.61
CA ARG A 377 12.73 4.99 15.63
C ARG A 377 12.37 5.69 14.30
N PRO A 378 12.01 6.97 14.31
CA PRO A 378 11.94 7.73 13.07
C PRO A 378 13.27 7.61 12.33
N SER A 379 13.22 7.28 11.06
CA SER A 379 14.42 7.01 10.27
C SER A 379 14.40 7.81 8.99
N PHE A 380 15.48 8.54 8.73
CA PHE A 380 15.71 9.29 7.49
C PHE A 380 16.92 8.73 6.76
N VAL A 381 16.74 8.35 5.48
CA VAL A 381 17.80 7.75 4.67
C VAL A 381 17.99 8.56 3.40
N PHE A 382 19.25 8.90 3.09
CA PHE A 382 19.63 9.73 1.95
C PHE A 382 20.48 8.97 0.93
N SER A 383 20.19 9.15 -0.34
CA SER A 383 21.09 8.87 -1.44
C SER A 383 21.94 10.14 -1.68
N LEU A 384 23.25 9.99 -1.69
CA LEU A 384 24.21 11.08 -1.91
C LEU A 384 24.79 11.03 -3.35
N ALA A 385 24.14 10.33 -4.25
CA ALA A 385 24.56 10.21 -5.64
C ALA A 385 24.47 11.57 -6.37
N ASP A 386 25.34 11.78 -7.34
CA ASP A 386 25.34 12.94 -8.26
C ASP A 386 25.44 14.32 -7.58
N GLY A 387 26.04 14.37 -6.38
CA GLY A 387 26.24 15.62 -5.61
C GLY A 387 24.97 16.16 -4.95
N TYR A 388 23.85 15.45 -5.04
CA TYR A 388 22.61 15.78 -4.36
C TYR A 388 22.36 14.80 -3.19
N ALA A 389 21.73 15.29 -2.14
CA ALA A 389 21.27 14.47 -1.04
C ALA A 389 19.75 14.38 -1.08
N LYS A 390 19.21 13.36 -1.76
CA LYS A 390 17.78 13.08 -1.80
C LYS A 390 17.43 12.01 -0.76
N GLY A 391 16.54 12.32 0.18
CA GLY A 391 16.20 11.45 1.29
C GLY A 391 14.71 11.15 1.41
N SER A 392 14.45 10.05 2.07
CA SER A 392 13.12 9.64 2.50
C SER A 392 13.10 9.32 3.99
N GLY A 393 12.10 9.84 4.68
CA GLY A 393 11.86 9.60 6.10
C GLY A 393 10.65 8.70 6.33
N ARG A 394 10.70 7.92 7.41
CA ARG A 394 9.59 7.13 7.93
C ARG A 394 9.50 7.31 9.44
N SER A 395 8.27 7.46 9.95
CA SER A 395 8.02 7.78 11.35
C SER A 395 7.41 6.65 12.15
N ILE A 396 7.42 6.83 13.45
CA ILE A 396 6.68 6.05 14.46
C ILE A 396 5.40 6.80 14.85
N PRO A 397 4.37 6.13 15.39
CA PRO A 397 3.18 6.78 15.92
C PRO A 397 3.52 7.88 16.92
N GLY A 398 2.85 9.02 16.80
CA GLY A 398 3.06 10.18 17.68
C GLY A 398 4.10 11.19 17.23
N PHE A 399 5.03 10.84 16.34
CA PHE A 399 6.03 11.77 15.81
C PHE A 399 5.70 12.20 14.38
N GLN A 400 5.45 13.49 14.17
CA GLN A 400 5.03 14.09 12.92
C GLN A 400 6.25 14.51 12.08
N LEU A 401 6.57 13.78 10.99
CA LEU A 401 7.76 14.08 10.17
C LEU A 401 7.68 15.43 9.48
N LYS A 402 6.53 15.82 8.96
CA LYS A 402 6.35 17.11 8.29
C LYS A 402 6.70 18.26 9.24
N ASP A 403 6.11 18.26 10.43
CA ASP A 403 6.34 19.27 11.46
C ASP A 403 7.80 19.27 11.95
N ALA A 404 8.44 18.10 11.98
CA ALA A 404 9.85 17.98 12.34
C ALA A 404 10.75 18.60 11.27
N LEU A 405 10.44 18.41 9.97
CA LEU A 405 11.19 19.02 8.87
C LEU A 405 11.00 20.55 8.81
N GLU A 406 9.80 21.06 9.09
CA GLU A 406 9.53 22.49 9.24
C GLU A 406 10.38 23.09 10.36
N GLU A 407 10.47 22.40 11.49
CA GLU A 407 11.31 22.83 12.62
C GLU A 407 12.81 22.78 12.28
N VAL A 408 13.26 21.74 11.56
CA VAL A 408 14.65 21.67 11.05
C VAL A 408 14.95 22.85 10.13
N ALA A 409 14.05 23.17 9.19
CA ALA A 409 14.21 24.31 8.29
C ALA A 409 14.28 25.64 9.04
N ARG A 410 13.51 25.78 10.13
CA ARG A 410 13.50 26.98 10.99
C ARG A 410 14.78 27.12 11.82
N ARG A 411 15.29 26.02 12.40
CA ARG A 411 16.52 26.02 13.23
C ARG A 411 17.79 26.14 12.41
N CYS A 412 17.78 25.59 11.22
CA CYS A 412 18.93 25.55 10.34
C CYS A 412 18.54 26.00 8.91
N PRO A 413 18.35 27.32 8.70
CA PRO A 413 18.04 27.85 7.37
C PRO A 413 19.13 27.48 6.36
N GLY A 414 18.71 26.95 5.20
CA GLY A 414 19.62 26.57 4.12
C GLY A 414 20.13 25.12 4.17
N VAL A 415 19.76 24.29 5.14
CA VAL A 415 20.08 22.86 5.14
C VAL A 415 19.17 22.08 4.19
N LEU A 416 17.90 22.47 4.09
CA LEU A 416 16.89 21.88 3.23
C LEU A 416 16.68 22.73 1.97
N ALA A 417 16.90 22.15 0.78
CA ALA A 417 16.56 22.77 -0.49
C ALA A 417 15.06 22.58 -0.83
N LYS A 418 14.52 21.40 -0.51
CA LYS A 418 13.11 21.06 -0.69
C LYS A 418 12.70 19.96 0.30
N PHE A 419 11.52 20.06 0.84
CA PHE A 419 10.93 18.99 1.65
C PHE A 419 9.41 18.98 1.55
N GLY A 420 8.80 17.85 1.91
CA GLY A 420 7.36 17.69 1.94
C GLY A 420 6.96 16.27 2.31
N GLY A 421 5.67 16.08 2.55
CA GLY A 421 5.11 14.79 2.93
C GLY A 421 4.06 14.92 4.02
N HIS A 422 3.86 13.82 4.74
CA HIS A 422 2.84 13.67 5.78
C HIS A 422 3.47 13.28 7.13
N ALA A 423 2.61 13.03 8.11
CA ALA A 423 3.01 12.63 9.46
C ALA A 423 3.99 11.44 9.49
N MET A 424 3.68 10.38 8.74
CA MET A 424 4.37 9.09 8.83
C MET A 424 5.43 8.87 7.74
N ALA A 425 5.41 9.68 6.67
CA ALA A 425 6.36 9.58 5.56
C ALA A 425 6.61 10.95 4.95
N ALA A 426 7.89 11.28 4.73
CA ALA A 426 8.28 12.54 4.13
C ALA A 426 9.50 12.38 3.24
N GLY A 427 9.65 13.28 2.26
CA GLY A 427 10.84 13.42 1.44
C GLY A 427 11.59 14.71 1.77
N ALA A 428 12.90 14.70 1.65
CA ALA A 428 13.73 15.88 1.77
C ALA A 428 14.87 15.85 0.75
N THR A 429 15.22 17.03 0.23
CA THR A 429 16.45 17.23 -0.54
C THR A 429 17.29 18.23 0.23
N LEU A 430 18.52 17.87 0.56
CA LEU A 430 19.45 18.78 1.19
C LEU A 430 20.13 19.66 0.14
N THR A 431 20.67 20.79 0.57
CA THR A 431 21.35 21.74 -0.31
C THR A 431 22.66 21.19 -0.87
N SER A 432 23.31 20.28 -0.14
CA SER A 432 24.48 19.52 -0.60
C SER A 432 24.63 18.21 0.19
N ALA A 433 25.54 17.32 -0.23
CA ALA A 433 25.85 16.10 0.51
C ALA A 433 26.46 16.38 1.90
N GLU A 434 27.27 17.45 2.03
CA GLU A 434 27.89 17.86 3.28
C GLU A 434 26.88 18.36 4.31
N ALA A 435 25.73 18.85 3.87
CA ALA A 435 24.64 19.28 4.74
C ALA A 435 24.00 18.12 5.54
N LEU A 436 24.30 16.85 5.19
CA LEU A 436 23.79 15.68 5.90
C LEU A 436 24.16 15.69 7.39
N ALA A 437 25.40 15.99 7.72
CA ALA A 437 25.84 16.02 9.12
C ALA A 437 25.09 17.07 9.95
N GLN A 438 24.83 18.23 9.36
CA GLN A 438 24.07 19.29 10.02
C GLN A 438 22.58 18.92 10.15
N PHE A 439 22.00 18.31 9.11
CA PHE A 439 20.65 17.78 9.17
C PHE A 439 20.50 16.72 10.27
N GLU A 440 21.44 15.76 10.37
CA GLU A 440 21.44 14.71 11.39
C GLU A 440 21.41 15.28 12.80
N VAL A 441 22.27 16.27 13.09
CA VAL A 441 22.32 16.91 14.40
C VAL A 441 20.98 17.57 14.74
N VAL A 442 20.47 18.44 13.87
CA VAL A 442 19.26 19.23 14.15
C VAL A 442 18.03 18.32 14.19
N PHE A 443 17.90 17.36 13.26
CA PHE A 443 16.78 16.42 13.26
C PHE A 443 16.75 15.53 14.51
N THR A 444 17.94 15.10 14.98
CA THR A 444 18.05 14.29 16.20
C THR A 444 17.69 15.11 17.45
N GLU A 445 18.06 16.39 17.51
CA GLU A 445 17.65 17.30 18.59
C GLU A 445 16.11 17.47 18.62
N VAL A 446 15.49 17.75 17.47
CA VAL A 446 14.03 17.83 17.34
C VAL A 446 13.36 16.54 17.78
N ALA A 447 13.92 15.39 17.41
CA ALA A 447 13.41 14.09 17.82
C ALA A 447 13.53 13.87 19.34
N LYS A 448 14.65 14.26 19.95
CA LYS A 448 14.86 14.17 21.41
C LYS A 448 13.86 15.00 22.20
N GLU A 449 13.49 16.18 21.70
CA GLU A 449 12.54 17.07 22.35
C GLU A 449 11.08 16.58 22.25
N ARG A 450 10.73 15.89 21.16
CA ARG A 450 9.34 15.57 20.83
C ARG A 450 8.95 14.11 21.05
N ILE A 451 9.91 13.19 21.19
CA ILE A 451 9.65 11.76 21.36
C ILE A 451 9.76 11.38 22.83
N SER A 452 8.63 11.01 23.42
CA SER A 452 8.58 10.44 24.77
C SER A 452 9.05 8.99 24.80
N GLU A 453 9.40 8.47 25.99
CA GLU A 453 9.74 7.05 26.19
C GLU A 453 8.59 6.11 25.76
N GLU A 454 7.35 6.51 25.97
CA GLU A 454 6.18 5.72 25.59
C GLU A 454 6.07 5.53 24.09
N MET A 455 6.41 6.57 23.29
CA MET A 455 6.42 6.50 21.83
C MET A 455 7.47 5.52 21.28
N LEU A 456 8.46 5.17 22.06
CA LEU A 456 9.53 4.23 21.67
C LEU A 456 9.14 2.77 21.88
N ASN A 457 8.01 2.52 22.51
CA ASN A 457 7.47 1.18 22.69
C ASN A 457 6.57 0.80 21.52
N SER A 458 6.82 -0.33 20.89
CA SER A 458 5.90 -0.87 19.89
C SER A 458 4.72 -1.56 20.58
N VAL A 459 3.50 -1.27 20.15
CA VAL A 459 2.30 -1.93 20.67
C VAL A 459 1.93 -3.08 19.75
N LEU A 460 1.76 -4.27 20.30
CA LEU A 460 1.22 -5.45 19.61
C LEU A 460 -0.18 -5.76 20.14
N HIS A 461 -1.15 -5.79 19.25
CA HIS A 461 -2.52 -6.11 19.61
C HIS A 461 -2.81 -7.59 19.43
N SER A 462 -3.37 -8.23 20.46
CA SER A 462 -3.78 -9.63 20.46
C SER A 462 -5.30 -9.78 20.56
N ASP A 463 -5.82 -10.82 19.92
CA ASP A 463 -7.23 -11.24 19.99
C ASP A 463 -7.46 -12.26 21.13
N GLY A 464 -6.48 -12.44 22.02
CA GLY A 464 -6.53 -13.35 23.15
C GLY A 464 -5.72 -14.63 22.97
N PRO A 465 -6.01 -15.69 23.77
CA PRO A 465 -5.27 -16.93 23.72
C PRO A 465 -5.35 -17.61 22.34
N MET A 466 -4.28 -18.33 21.97
CA MET A 466 -4.22 -19.05 20.70
C MET A 466 -5.43 -20.00 20.54
N PRO A 467 -6.26 -19.89 19.49
CA PRO A 467 -7.40 -20.78 19.28
C PRO A 467 -6.97 -22.15 18.73
N ASN A 468 -7.83 -23.16 18.88
CA ASN A 468 -7.72 -24.34 18.02
C ASN A 468 -8.24 -23.95 16.62
N LEU A 469 -7.35 -23.95 15.64
CA LEU A 469 -7.63 -23.39 14.32
C LEU A 469 -7.37 -24.44 13.22
N PRO A 470 -8.35 -25.31 12.89
CA PRO A 470 -8.22 -26.23 11.76
C PRO A 470 -8.15 -25.46 10.42
N LEU A 471 -7.65 -26.14 9.39
CA LEU A 471 -7.33 -25.53 8.09
C LEU A 471 -8.51 -24.73 7.48
N ASP A 472 -9.69 -25.31 7.50
CA ASP A 472 -10.89 -24.65 6.96
C ASP A 472 -11.28 -23.38 7.73
N ALA A 473 -11.17 -23.39 9.06
CA ALA A 473 -11.41 -22.23 9.90
C ALA A 473 -10.32 -21.16 9.70
N ALA A 474 -9.05 -21.56 9.60
CA ALA A 474 -7.96 -20.66 9.30
C ALA A 474 -8.14 -20.02 7.92
N ALA A 475 -8.48 -20.82 6.90
CA ALA A 475 -8.71 -20.32 5.56
C ALA A 475 -9.87 -19.30 5.51
N ARG A 476 -10.99 -19.56 6.22
CA ARG A 476 -12.09 -18.59 6.32
C ARG A 476 -11.67 -17.31 7.02
N LEU A 477 -11.03 -17.41 8.19
CA LEU A 477 -10.57 -16.26 8.96
C LEU A 477 -9.61 -15.39 8.14
N LEU A 478 -8.66 -15.99 7.41
CA LEU A 478 -7.68 -15.27 6.60
C LEU A 478 -8.25 -14.74 5.27
N ARG A 479 -9.43 -15.18 4.84
CA ARG A 479 -10.12 -14.65 3.64
C ARG A 479 -10.65 -13.23 3.81
N HIS A 480 -10.89 -12.78 5.03
CA HIS A 480 -11.29 -11.40 5.27
C HIS A 480 -10.17 -10.43 4.82
N PRO A 481 -10.53 -9.24 4.34
CA PRO A 481 -9.56 -8.24 3.89
C PRO A 481 -8.89 -7.57 5.11
N TRP A 482 -7.78 -8.16 5.56
CA TRP A 482 -6.93 -7.62 6.61
C TRP A 482 -5.91 -6.64 6.04
N GLY A 483 -5.60 -5.55 6.74
CA GLY A 483 -4.61 -4.57 6.29
C GLY A 483 -4.55 -3.35 7.18
N GLN A 484 -4.19 -2.22 6.60
CA GLN A 484 -4.05 -0.95 7.32
C GLN A 484 -5.37 -0.55 8.01
N GLY A 485 -5.29 -0.19 9.30
CA GLY A 485 -6.47 0.14 10.11
C GLY A 485 -7.44 -1.01 10.39
N PHE A 486 -7.20 -2.19 9.83
CA PHE A 486 -7.98 -3.42 10.04
C PHE A 486 -7.04 -4.62 10.11
N GLU A 487 -6.25 -4.66 11.19
CA GLU A 487 -5.12 -5.57 11.34
C GLU A 487 -5.53 -7.05 11.31
N ALA A 488 -4.65 -7.88 10.74
CA ALA A 488 -4.83 -9.34 10.71
C ALA A 488 -4.97 -9.93 12.13
N PRO A 489 -5.66 -11.09 12.27
CA PRO A 489 -5.81 -11.74 13.57
C PRO A 489 -4.44 -12.11 14.14
N ALA A 490 -4.30 -11.89 15.44
CA ALA A 490 -3.11 -12.25 16.19
C ALA A 490 -3.50 -12.69 17.59
N PHE A 491 -2.78 -13.67 18.12
CA PHE A 491 -3.06 -14.30 19.38
C PHE A 491 -1.82 -14.28 20.27
N ASP A 492 -1.98 -14.50 21.56
CA ASP A 492 -0.87 -14.62 22.49
C ASP A 492 -1.05 -15.79 23.44
N ASP A 493 0.04 -16.45 23.78
CA ASP A 493 0.01 -17.52 24.77
C ASP A 493 1.42 -17.76 25.35
N SER A 494 1.47 -18.33 26.56
CA SER A 494 2.73 -18.86 27.11
C SER A 494 3.15 -20.14 26.37
N ALA A 495 4.44 -20.33 26.22
CA ALA A 495 4.98 -21.47 25.52
C ALA A 495 6.30 -21.95 26.12
N ILE A 496 6.54 -23.25 26.09
CA ILE A 496 7.85 -23.84 26.39
C ILE A 496 8.45 -24.35 25.08
N ILE A 497 9.67 -23.90 24.78
CA ILE A 497 10.38 -24.25 23.54
C ILE A 497 11.01 -25.62 23.69
N ASP A 498 10.53 -26.62 22.95
CA ASP A 498 11.00 -28.00 23.02
C ASP A 498 12.09 -28.31 21.97
N SER A 499 12.08 -27.67 20.82
CA SER A 499 13.14 -27.79 19.82
C SER A 499 13.29 -26.53 18.98
N VAL A 500 14.51 -26.31 18.51
CA VAL A 500 14.86 -25.17 17.66
C VAL A 500 15.61 -25.66 16.44
N LYS A 501 15.21 -25.23 15.24
CA LYS A 501 15.88 -25.55 13.99
C LYS A 501 16.04 -24.28 13.16
N ALA A 502 17.29 -23.99 12.76
CA ALA A 502 17.58 -22.88 11.87
C ALA A 502 16.90 -23.06 10.49
N MET A 503 16.43 -21.97 9.92
CA MET A 503 15.85 -21.90 8.58
C MET A 503 16.63 -20.91 7.72
N GLY A 504 16.90 -21.29 6.47
CA GLY A 504 17.59 -20.42 5.51
C GLY A 504 19.08 -20.22 5.82
N GLN A 505 19.69 -19.27 5.13
CA GLN A 505 21.08 -18.86 5.36
C GLN A 505 21.05 -17.52 6.13
N GLY A 506 21.80 -17.43 7.24
CA GLY A 506 21.95 -16.17 7.98
C GLY A 506 21.57 -16.19 9.47
N GLY A 507 21.06 -17.30 10.02
CA GLY A 507 20.95 -17.50 11.48
C GLY A 507 19.93 -16.62 12.22
N LEU A 508 18.94 -16.03 11.51
CA LEU A 508 17.91 -15.17 12.10
C LEU A 508 16.48 -15.70 11.92
N HIS A 509 16.35 -16.92 11.37
CA HIS A 509 15.04 -17.53 11.13
C HIS A 509 15.00 -18.92 11.75
N TRP A 510 13.96 -19.19 12.50
CA TRP A 510 13.88 -20.42 13.30
C TRP A 510 12.53 -21.11 13.11
N LYS A 511 12.57 -22.41 12.97
CA LYS A 511 11.40 -23.28 13.13
C LYS A 511 11.48 -23.91 14.51
N VAL A 512 10.51 -23.63 15.36
CA VAL A 512 10.45 -24.14 16.71
C VAL A 512 9.26 -25.09 16.91
N GLU A 513 9.44 -26.12 17.70
CA GLU A 513 8.36 -26.91 18.26
C GLU A 513 8.15 -26.44 19.70
N ALA A 514 6.94 -26.04 20.05
CA ALA A 514 6.62 -25.48 21.36
C ALA A 514 5.34 -26.09 21.93
N ARG A 515 5.31 -26.28 23.25
CA ARG A 515 4.08 -26.58 24.00
C ARG A 515 3.44 -25.24 24.40
N ILE A 516 2.24 -24.98 23.90
CA ILE A 516 1.58 -23.67 24.02
C ILE A 516 0.36 -23.79 24.94
N GLY A 517 0.25 -22.89 25.92
CA GLY A 517 -0.96 -22.67 26.72
C GLY A 517 -1.49 -23.91 27.43
N GLY A 518 -0.64 -24.81 27.91
CA GLY A 518 -1.05 -26.05 28.59
C GLY A 518 -1.75 -27.09 27.69
N ARG A 519 -1.70 -26.94 26.38
CA ARG A 519 -2.30 -27.85 25.39
C ARG A 519 -1.56 -29.17 25.32
N VAL A 520 -2.29 -30.23 24.98
CA VAL A 520 -1.69 -31.54 24.68
C VAL A 520 -1.07 -31.49 23.29
N GLY A 521 0.24 -31.81 23.21
CA GLY A 521 1.00 -31.86 21.96
C GLY A 521 1.89 -30.65 21.73
N LYS A 522 2.60 -30.70 20.60
CA LYS A 522 3.53 -29.63 20.17
C LYS A 522 2.95 -28.88 18.99
N THR A 523 3.20 -27.58 18.96
CA THR A 523 2.84 -26.71 17.83
C THR A 523 4.11 -26.23 17.15
N THR A 524 4.14 -26.30 15.83
CA THR A 524 5.20 -25.71 15.02
C THR A 524 4.96 -24.21 14.86
N VAL A 525 5.95 -23.41 15.25
CA VAL A 525 5.95 -21.95 15.08
C VAL A 525 7.18 -21.53 14.28
N VAL A 526 7.02 -20.61 13.36
CA VAL A 526 8.12 -20.00 12.59
C VAL A 526 8.41 -18.61 13.13
N LEU A 527 9.66 -18.38 13.49
CA LEU A 527 10.17 -17.11 14.00
C LEU A 527 11.06 -16.50 12.92
N PHE A 528 10.74 -15.28 12.47
CA PHE A 528 11.53 -14.53 11.49
C PHE A 528 12.25 -13.35 12.12
N ASN A 529 13.50 -13.10 11.71
CA ASN A 529 14.32 -11.96 12.12
C ASN A 529 14.40 -11.78 13.64
N GLN A 530 14.65 -12.89 14.36
CA GLN A 530 14.76 -12.91 15.81
C GLN A 530 16.01 -13.67 16.24
N PRO A 531 16.56 -13.38 17.44
CA PRO A 531 17.62 -14.21 18.02
C PRO A 531 17.16 -15.66 18.18
N GLU A 532 18.12 -16.56 18.31
CA GLU A 532 17.83 -17.96 18.60
C GLU A 532 17.11 -18.08 19.96
N PRO A 533 15.92 -18.69 20.00
CA PRO A 533 15.21 -18.90 21.26
C PRO A 533 15.89 -19.98 22.10
N THR A 534 15.91 -19.80 23.40
CA THR A 534 16.55 -20.75 24.32
C THR A 534 15.68 -22.00 24.51
N LEU A 535 16.26 -23.14 24.32
CA LEU A 535 15.62 -24.46 24.53
C LEU A 535 15.20 -24.64 26.00
N GLY A 536 13.97 -25.11 26.21
CA GLY A 536 13.40 -25.34 27.54
C GLY A 536 12.93 -24.08 28.26
N GLN A 537 13.13 -22.89 27.68
CA GLN A 537 12.67 -21.63 28.25
C GLN A 537 11.16 -21.50 28.10
N GLU A 538 10.52 -21.02 29.15
CA GLU A 538 9.14 -20.49 29.08
C GLU A 538 9.17 -19.07 28.56
N VAL A 539 8.40 -18.80 27.50
CA VAL A 539 8.33 -17.52 26.81
C VAL A 539 6.88 -17.12 26.55
N GLN A 540 6.61 -15.83 26.44
CA GLN A 540 5.37 -15.34 25.88
C GLN A 540 5.51 -15.24 24.36
N LEU A 541 4.62 -15.90 23.62
CA LEU A 541 4.57 -15.84 22.16
C LEU A 541 3.41 -14.94 21.70
N TYR A 542 3.72 -14.08 20.73
CA TYR A 542 2.73 -13.43 19.88
C TYR A 542 2.64 -14.21 18.58
N LEU A 543 1.44 -14.64 18.18
CA LEU A 543 1.19 -15.66 17.18
C LEU A 543 0.21 -15.17 16.10
N GLN A 544 0.61 -15.21 14.85
CA GLN A 544 -0.25 -14.92 13.72
C GLN A 544 -0.49 -16.18 12.88
N PRO A 545 -1.75 -16.52 12.56
CA PRO A 545 -2.04 -17.64 11.68
C PRO A 545 -1.70 -17.28 10.23
N GLY A 546 -1.19 -18.24 9.50
CA GLY A 546 -0.97 -18.18 8.06
C GLY A 546 -1.27 -19.53 7.41
N LEU A 547 -1.31 -19.57 6.10
CA LEU A 547 -1.39 -20.81 5.33
C LEU A 547 -0.06 -21.07 4.64
N ASN A 548 0.44 -22.28 4.78
CA ASN A 548 1.64 -22.74 4.09
C ASN A 548 1.31 -23.93 3.20
N THR A 549 1.69 -23.84 1.94
CA THR A 549 1.52 -24.93 0.99
C THR A 549 2.87 -25.50 0.58
N TRP A 550 3.08 -26.75 0.85
CA TRP A 550 4.27 -27.49 0.50
C TRP A 550 3.90 -28.79 -0.22
N GLN A 551 4.49 -29.03 -1.39
CA GLN A 551 4.21 -30.21 -2.21
C GLN A 551 2.71 -30.47 -2.44
N GLY A 552 1.94 -29.41 -2.70
CA GLY A 552 0.50 -29.49 -2.95
C GLY A 552 -0.38 -29.71 -1.71
N ARG A 553 0.20 -29.76 -0.51
CA ARG A 553 -0.56 -29.84 0.75
C ARG A 553 -0.55 -28.51 1.47
N THR A 554 -1.73 -27.97 1.74
CA THR A 554 -1.90 -26.75 2.53
C THR A 554 -2.13 -27.09 3.99
N SER A 555 -1.48 -26.35 4.88
CA SER A 555 -1.61 -26.49 6.33
C SER A 555 -1.59 -25.11 7.01
N VAL A 556 -2.12 -25.03 8.22
CA VAL A 556 -1.98 -23.85 9.06
C VAL A 556 -0.54 -23.75 9.55
N GLN A 557 0.05 -22.57 9.39
CA GLN A 557 1.36 -22.22 9.90
C GLN A 557 1.21 -21.06 10.90
N TRP A 558 1.86 -21.17 12.04
CA TRP A 558 1.92 -20.08 13.01
C TRP A 558 3.21 -19.30 12.83
N LEU A 559 3.09 -17.99 12.58
CA LEU A 559 4.20 -17.05 12.59
C LEU A 559 4.28 -16.46 13.99
N GLY A 560 5.44 -16.59 14.63
CA GLY A 560 5.62 -16.23 16.03
C GLY A 560 6.60 -15.08 16.24
N ARG A 561 6.40 -14.35 17.34
CA ARG A 561 7.38 -13.44 17.91
C ARG A 561 7.51 -13.73 19.40
N VAL A 562 8.75 -13.94 19.86
CA VAL A 562 9.05 -14.06 21.28
C VAL A 562 8.99 -12.67 21.90
N LEU A 563 8.22 -12.52 22.96
CA LEU A 563 8.14 -11.29 23.75
C LEU A 563 9.03 -11.45 25.00
N HIS A 564 9.80 -10.42 25.29
CA HIS A 564 10.73 -10.37 26.44
C HIS A 564 10.17 -9.48 27.54
#